data_39cb03165d4c241a25175a006d796eb7
#
_entry.id   39cb03165d4c241a25175a006d796eb7
#
_cell.length_a   1.000
_cell.length_b   1.000
_cell.length_c   1.000
_cell.angle_alpha   90.00
_cell.angle_beta   90.00
_cell.angle_gamma   90.00
#
_symmetry.space_group_name_H-M   'P 1'
#
loop_
_entity.id
_entity.type
_entity.pdbx_description
1 polymer ?
#
loop_
_entity_poly.entity_id
_entity_poly.type
_entity_poly.pdbx_seq_one_letter_code
_entity_poly.pdbx_strand_id
1 'polypeptide(L)'
;MQDAEIIAGATRHLDLLPPDYNATRFCWPVPFAAGLAPFLALRGKKVVLLASGHPFWFGAGTSITQHLQPEEWRALPGLSSFSLAAAALGWPLETTHCMGLHAAPLERLRPHLGVNKRLLITLKDGAMAQTVAQYLCAVGFDRSELTVLERLGGPHQKIRSTRADRFNLEKIEHPALLAITPSDGPALPLANGWPDSVFSHDGQITKRPIRALTLSALCPKPGDVLWDLGGGSGSISLEWLASDTTLAAFCIEQNPDRVSRIKKNAQELGLDRLHVIQAQAPETLHDLPLPNAVFIGGGISDALLHTLWRILPADTRLVCNGVTLEAEALLINWQSEKGGELLRIELSHMAPLGSKRGWKANFPILQWSCRL
;
A
#
# COMPACT_ATOMS: atom_id res chain seq x y z
N MET A 1 -13.94 9.42 -34.13
CA MET A 1 -12.74 10.20 -34.48
C MET A 1 -13.02 11.18 -35.65
N GLN A 2 -13.81 10.81 -36.65
CA GLN A 2 -14.06 11.66 -37.85
C GLN A 2 -14.64 13.07 -37.51
N ASP A 3 -15.41 13.19 -36.43
CA ASP A 3 -16.03 14.45 -35.99
C ASP A 3 -15.24 15.20 -34.91
N ALA A 4 -14.01 14.79 -34.59
CA ALA A 4 -13.22 15.45 -33.58
C ALA A 4 -12.63 16.76 -34.11
N GLU A 5 -12.82 17.85 -33.37
CA GLU A 5 -12.16 19.14 -33.63
C GLU A 5 -10.70 19.11 -33.17
N ILE A 6 -10.45 18.40 -32.06
CA ILE A 6 -9.13 18.26 -31.46
C ILE A 6 -8.82 16.81 -31.13
N ILE A 7 -7.61 16.37 -31.44
CA ILE A 7 -7.09 15.08 -30.97
C ILE A 7 -5.93 15.37 -30.02
N ALA A 8 -6.11 14.96 -28.77
CA ALA A 8 -5.12 15.07 -27.71
C ALA A 8 -4.41 13.72 -27.49
N GLY A 9 -3.14 13.74 -27.13
CA GLY A 9 -2.40 12.51 -26.81
C GLY A 9 -0.91 12.75 -26.69
N ALA A 10 -0.18 11.76 -26.19
CA ALA A 10 1.28 11.78 -26.25
C ALA A 10 1.76 11.75 -27.72
N THR A 11 2.92 12.33 -28.02
CA THR A 11 3.51 12.38 -29.37
C THR A 11 3.41 11.03 -30.07
N ARG A 12 3.82 9.94 -29.43
CA ARG A 12 3.75 8.58 -29.97
C ARG A 12 2.37 8.11 -30.42
N HIS A 13 1.30 8.63 -29.80
CA HIS A 13 -0.09 8.31 -30.17
C HIS A 13 -0.53 9.17 -31.35
N LEU A 14 -0.13 10.43 -31.36
CA LEU A 14 -0.43 11.35 -32.46
C LEU A 14 0.28 10.96 -33.75
N ASP A 15 1.47 10.37 -33.64
CA ASP A 15 2.27 9.88 -34.79
C ASP A 15 1.65 8.64 -35.47
N LEU A 16 0.70 7.95 -34.80
CA LEU A 16 -0.07 6.84 -35.38
C LEU A 16 -1.23 7.31 -36.26
N LEU A 17 -1.54 8.62 -36.23
CA LEU A 17 -2.64 9.16 -37.03
C LEU A 17 -2.20 9.33 -38.50
N PRO A 18 -3.11 9.07 -39.45
CA PRO A 18 -2.85 9.38 -40.85
C PRO A 18 -2.42 10.84 -41.05
N PRO A 19 -1.51 11.11 -42.00
CA PRO A 19 -1.00 12.48 -42.22
C PRO A 19 -2.08 13.51 -42.63
N ASP A 20 -3.14 13.04 -43.27
CA ASP A 20 -4.26 13.81 -43.79
C ASP A 20 -5.42 14.01 -42.79
N TYR A 21 -5.20 13.64 -41.53
CA TYR A 21 -6.22 13.81 -40.50
C TYR A 21 -6.37 15.28 -40.09
N ASN A 22 -7.54 15.89 -40.37
CA ASN A 22 -7.80 17.33 -40.31
C ASN A 22 -8.09 17.91 -38.91
N ALA A 23 -7.97 17.15 -37.80
CA ALA A 23 -8.18 17.68 -36.47
C ALA A 23 -6.95 18.40 -35.92
N THR A 24 -7.16 19.42 -35.11
CA THR A 24 -6.08 20.10 -34.38
C THR A 24 -5.42 19.12 -33.42
N ARG A 25 -4.09 19.02 -33.44
CA ARG A 25 -3.33 18.13 -32.56
C ARG A 25 -2.96 18.85 -31.28
N PHE A 26 -3.36 18.29 -30.14
CA PHE A 26 -2.92 18.71 -28.81
C PHE A 26 -1.92 17.68 -28.28
N CYS A 27 -0.63 18.01 -28.34
CA CYS A 27 0.43 17.17 -27.79
C CYS A 27 0.41 17.27 -26.26
N TRP A 28 0.19 16.14 -25.56
CA TRP A 28 0.16 16.11 -24.11
C TRP A 28 1.56 16.33 -23.54
N PRO A 29 1.77 17.34 -22.67
CA PRO A 29 3.10 17.66 -22.14
C PRO A 29 3.58 16.63 -21.10
N VAL A 30 4.87 16.68 -20.80
CA VAL A 30 5.50 15.95 -19.70
C VAL A 30 6.01 16.99 -18.69
N PRO A 31 5.69 16.85 -17.38
CA PRO A 31 4.92 15.77 -16.73
C PRO A 31 3.41 15.81 -17.05
N PHE A 32 2.73 14.68 -16.87
CA PHE A 32 1.32 14.52 -17.23
C PHE A 32 0.41 15.59 -16.61
N ALA A 33 0.65 15.97 -15.36
CA ALA A 33 -0.13 16.98 -14.64
C ALA A 33 -0.14 18.36 -15.34
N ALA A 34 0.93 18.71 -16.07
CA ALA A 34 1.02 19.98 -16.79
C ALA A 34 0.02 20.09 -17.95
N GLY A 35 -0.50 18.94 -18.43
CA GLY A 35 -1.49 18.91 -19.50
C GLY A 35 -2.94 19.09 -19.05
N LEU A 36 -3.24 18.95 -17.76
CA LEU A 36 -4.62 18.95 -17.26
C LEU A 36 -5.31 20.29 -17.46
N ALA A 37 -4.75 21.38 -16.99
CA ALA A 37 -5.36 22.70 -17.10
C ALA A 37 -5.56 23.15 -18.56
N PRO A 38 -4.56 23.04 -19.47
CA PRO A 38 -4.74 23.32 -20.90
C PRO A 38 -5.79 22.41 -21.56
N PHE A 39 -5.85 21.13 -21.17
CA PHE A 39 -6.85 20.20 -21.71
C PHE A 39 -8.29 20.57 -21.26
N LEU A 40 -8.48 20.89 -19.99
CA LEU A 40 -9.77 21.31 -19.45
C LEU A 40 -10.27 22.64 -20.04
N ALA A 41 -9.35 23.51 -20.49
CA ALA A 41 -9.69 24.73 -21.21
C ALA A 41 -10.33 24.47 -22.60
N LEU A 42 -10.26 23.24 -23.10
CA LEU A 42 -10.89 22.83 -24.35
C LEU A 42 -12.40 22.47 -24.20
N ARG A 43 -12.99 22.66 -23.01
CA ARG A 43 -14.42 22.44 -22.80
C ARG A 43 -15.27 23.16 -23.87
N GLY A 44 -16.35 22.52 -24.30
CA GLY A 44 -17.22 23.00 -25.37
C GLY A 44 -16.80 22.58 -26.77
N LYS A 45 -15.60 21.95 -26.91
CA LYS A 45 -15.14 21.35 -28.18
C LYS A 45 -15.26 19.84 -28.17
N LYS A 46 -15.37 19.24 -29.35
CA LYS A 46 -15.32 17.78 -29.52
C LYS A 46 -13.87 17.31 -29.50
N VAL A 47 -13.42 16.83 -28.35
CA VAL A 47 -12.03 16.38 -28.14
C VAL A 47 -11.96 14.87 -28.06
N VAL A 48 -11.05 14.24 -28.79
CA VAL A 48 -10.68 12.84 -28.63
C VAL A 48 -9.32 12.77 -27.93
N LEU A 49 -9.28 12.14 -26.77
CA LEU A 49 -8.03 11.84 -26.09
C LEU A 49 -7.56 10.43 -26.42
N LEU A 50 -6.39 10.31 -27.02
CA LEU A 50 -5.74 9.04 -27.31
C LEU A 50 -5.00 8.55 -26.06
N ALA A 51 -5.37 7.37 -25.57
CA ALA A 51 -4.74 6.70 -24.43
C ALA A 51 -4.25 5.31 -24.83
N SER A 52 -3.23 4.80 -24.13
CA SER A 52 -2.78 3.42 -24.34
C SER A 52 -3.73 2.45 -23.65
N GLY A 53 -4.16 1.42 -24.34
CA GLY A 53 -4.92 0.31 -23.79
C GLY A 53 -6.27 0.71 -23.21
N HIS A 54 -6.57 0.29 -21.98
CA HIS A 54 -7.83 0.63 -21.29
C HIS A 54 -7.68 1.95 -20.52
N PRO A 55 -8.52 2.98 -20.76
CA PRO A 55 -8.36 4.31 -20.16
C PRO A 55 -8.38 4.34 -18.62
N PHE A 56 -9.08 3.40 -18.00
CA PHE A 56 -9.26 3.32 -16.53
C PHE A 56 -8.41 2.23 -15.86
N TRP A 57 -7.48 1.61 -16.56
CA TRP A 57 -6.57 0.64 -15.97
C TRP A 57 -5.13 1.16 -16.03
N PHE A 58 -4.71 1.91 -15.01
CA PHE A 58 -3.48 2.70 -14.95
C PHE A 58 -3.34 3.68 -16.14
N GLY A 59 -4.46 4.12 -16.70
CA GLY A 59 -4.52 5.01 -17.86
C GLY A 59 -4.93 6.44 -17.48
N ALA A 60 -4.82 7.33 -18.45
CA ALA A 60 -5.14 8.76 -18.31
C ALA A 60 -6.60 9.05 -17.93
N GLY A 61 -7.53 8.13 -18.22
CA GLY A 61 -8.95 8.29 -17.97
C GLY A 61 -9.26 8.61 -16.52
N THR A 62 -8.69 7.86 -15.58
CA THR A 62 -8.92 8.07 -14.14
C THR A 62 -8.56 9.48 -13.68
N SER A 63 -7.42 10.01 -14.12
CA SER A 63 -6.97 11.36 -13.72
C SER A 63 -7.80 12.47 -14.35
N ILE A 64 -8.31 12.27 -15.56
CA ILE A 64 -9.03 13.31 -16.31
C ILE A 64 -10.49 13.37 -15.89
N THR A 65 -11.15 12.22 -15.75
CA THR A 65 -12.59 12.18 -15.40
C THR A 65 -12.90 12.69 -14.01
N GLN A 66 -11.92 12.77 -13.10
CA GLN A 66 -12.08 13.43 -11.79
C GLN A 66 -12.41 14.94 -11.91
N HIS A 67 -12.15 15.54 -13.08
CA HIS A 67 -12.37 16.96 -13.35
C HIS A 67 -13.55 17.21 -14.33
N LEU A 68 -14.26 16.15 -14.73
CA LEU A 68 -15.34 16.20 -15.70
C LEU A 68 -16.65 15.64 -15.10
N GLN A 69 -17.79 16.17 -15.56
CA GLN A 69 -19.08 15.56 -15.23
C GLN A 69 -19.30 14.28 -16.06
N PRO A 70 -20.11 13.34 -15.60
CA PRO A 70 -20.35 12.06 -16.29
C PRO A 70 -20.82 12.24 -17.76
N GLU A 71 -21.55 13.31 -18.05
CA GLU A 71 -22.09 13.64 -19.37
C GLU A 71 -21.08 14.25 -20.34
N GLU A 72 -19.93 14.73 -19.82
CA GLU A 72 -18.89 15.39 -20.61
C GLU A 72 -17.95 14.41 -21.34
N TRP A 73 -18.02 13.11 -21.04
CA TRP A 73 -17.06 12.16 -21.59
C TRP A 73 -17.69 10.79 -21.93
N ARG A 74 -17.04 10.11 -22.85
CA ARG A 74 -17.31 8.72 -23.19
C ARG A 74 -15.99 7.98 -23.39
N ALA A 75 -15.81 6.85 -22.69
CA ALA A 75 -14.65 6.00 -22.88
C ALA A 75 -14.91 4.93 -23.97
N LEU A 76 -13.93 4.76 -24.83
CA LEU A 76 -13.84 3.64 -25.78
C LEU A 76 -12.72 2.72 -25.30
N PRO A 77 -13.01 1.60 -24.64
CA PRO A 77 -11.99 0.72 -24.09
C PRO A 77 -11.21 0.01 -25.20
N GLY A 78 -9.88 -0.01 -25.05
CA GLY A 78 -9.01 -0.85 -25.86
C GLY A 78 -8.46 -2.01 -25.03
N LEU A 79 -7.78 -2.96 -25.70
CA LEU A 79 -7.06 -4.04 -25.01
C LEU A 79 -5.94 -3.45 -24.16
N SER A 80 -5.96 -3.77 -22.86
CA SER A 80 -4.87 -3.37 -21.98
C SER A 80 -3.60 -4.17 -22.25
N SER A 81 -2.46 -3.61 -21.89
CA SER A 81 -1.19 -4.36 -21.93
C SER A 81 -1.26 -5.63 -21.07
N PHE A 82 -2.01 -5.60 -19.96
CA PHE A 82 -2.22 -6.77 -19.11
C PHE A 82 -3.07 -7.84 -19.82
N SER A 83 -4.10 -7.46 -20.58
CA SER A 83 -4.90 -8.41 -21.37
C SER A 83 -4.04 -9.08 -22.44
N LEU A 84 -3.19 -8.31 -23.11
CA LEU A 84 -2.26 -8.85 -24.12
C LEU A 84 -1.22 -9.78 -23.49
N ALA A 85 -0.68 -9.41 -22.31
CA ALA A 85 0.28 -10.24 -21.59
C ALA A 85 -0.36 -11.54 -21.09
N ALA A 86 -1.55 -11.48 -20.51
CA ALA A 86 -2.29 -12.64 -20.04
C ALA A 86 -2.60 -13.61 -21.18
N ALA A 87 -3.04 -13.09 -22.33
CA ALA A 87 -3.28 -13.92 -23.53
C ALA A 87 -2.00 -14.59 -24.05
N ALA A 88 -0.88 -13.85 -24.06
CA ALA A 88 0.41 -14.38 -24.51
C ALA A 88 0.99 -15.46 -23.57
N LEU A 89 0.68 -15.38 -22.26
CA LEU A 89 1.17 -16.30 -21.24
C LEU A 89 0.19 -17.42 -20.89
N GLY A 90 -1.06 -17.34 -21.34
CA GLY A 90 -2.13 -18.24 -20.91
C GLY A 90 -2.48 -18.07 -19.43
N TRP A 91 -2.40 -16.84 -18.89
CA TRP A 91 -2.67 -16.56 -17.49
C TRP A 91 -4.09 -16.03 -17.29
N PRO A 92 -4.87 -16.58 -16.33
CA PRO A 92 -6.16 -16.04 -15.96
C PRO A 92 -5.98 -14.71 -15.22
N LEU A 93 -6.63 -13.63 -15.70
CA LEU A 93 -6.48 -12.30 -15.11
C LEU A 93 -7.11 -12.20 -13.73
N GLU A 94 -8.16 -12.97 -13.46
CA GLU A 94 -8.87 -13.01 -12.18
C GLU A 94 -8.01 -13.51 -11.01
N THR A 95 -6.92 -14.24 -11.31
CA THR A 95 -5.96 -14.73 -10.30
C THR A 95 -4.57 -14.12 -10.46
N THR A 96 -4.41 -13.19 -11.40
CA THR A 96 -3.15 -12.49 -11.66
C THR A 96 -3.19 -11.09 -11.08
N HIS A 97 -2.21 -10.74 -10.26
CA HIS A 97 -2.11 -9.40 -9.69
C HIS A 97 -1.44 -8.44 -10.68
N CYS A 98 -2.19 -7.43 -11.14
CA CYS A 98 -1.73 -6.42 -12.09
C CYS A 98 -1.36 -5.13 -11.39
N MET A 99 -0.14 -4.62 -11.61
CA MET A 99 0.39 -3.42 -10.94
C MET A 99 1.02 -2.44 -11.93
N GLY A 100 0.83 -1.13 -11.66
CA GLY A 100 1.57 -0.06 -12.33
C GLY A 100 2.75 0.39 -11.48
N LEU A 101 3.96 -0.04 -11.80
CA LEU A 101 5.18 0.37 -11.09
C LEU A 101 5.98 1.46 -11.80
N HIS A 102 5.51 1.95 -12.93
CA HIS A 102 6.20 3.01 -13.70
C HIS A 102 6.36 4.34 -12.93
N ALA A 103 5.57 4.56 -11.87
CA ALA A 103 5.62 5.76 -11.03
C ALA A 103 5.46 5.45 -9.53
N ALA A 104 5.68 4.19 -9.13
CA ALA A 104 5.50 3.72 -7.75
C ALA A 104 6.78 3.04 -7.22
N PRO A 105 7.02 3.08 -5.89
CA PRO A 105 8.12 2.34 -5.28
C PRO A 105 8.07 0.85 -5.58
N LEU A 106 9.23 0.27 -5.81
CA LEU A 106 9.39 -1.14 -6.17
C LEU A 106 8.99 -2.07 -5.01
N GLU A 107 9.18 -1.61 -3.80
CA GLU A 107 8.85 -2.32 -2.57
C GLU A 107 7.37 -2.66 -2.46
N ARG A 108 6.50 -1.97 -3.18
CA ARG A 108 5.06 -2.32 -3.29
C ARG A 108 4.80 -3.72 -3.84
N LEU A 109 5.81 -4.36 -4.44
CA LEU A 109 5.76 -5.79 -4.78
C LEU A 109 5.72 -6.68 -3.53
N ARG A 110 6.33 -6.24 -2.41
CA ARG A 110 6.57 -7.06 -1.23
C ARG A 110 5.34 -7.81 -0.69
N PRO A 111 4.17 -7.18 -0.52
CA PRO A 111 2.95 -7.84 -0.04
C PRO A 111 2.39 -8.91 -0.99
N HIS A 112 2.80 -8.88 -2.26
CA HIS A 112 2.26 -9.74 -3.30
C HIS A 112 3.18 -10.92 -3.65
N LEU A 113 4.38 -10.99 -3.05
CA LEU A 113 5.33 -12.07 -3.28
C LEU A 113 4.96 -13.31 -2.47
N GLY A 114 4.89 -14.45 -3.14
CA GLY A 114 4.60 -15.75 -2.51
C GLY A 114 4.38 -16.84 -3.54
N VAL A 115 4.45 -18.09 -3.10
CA VAL A 115 4.24 -19.28 -3.94
C VAL A 115 2.84 -19.25 -4.56
N ASN A 116 2.73 -19.69 -5.81
CA ASN A 116 1.48 -19.73 -6.59
C ASN A 116 0.86 -18.35 -6.89
N LYS A 117 1.59 -17.25 -6.69
CA LYS A 117 1.19 -15.93 -7.14
C LYS A 117 1.67 -15.68 -8.57
N ARG A 118 0.92 -14.86 -9.29
CA ARG A 118 1.28 -14.35 -10.61
C ARG A 118 1.13 -12.84 -10.59
N LEU A 119 2.17 -12.13 -11.04
CA LEU A 119 2.14 -10.67 -11.12
C LEU A 119 2.44 -10.23 -12.54
N LEU A 120 1.69 -9.24 -13.01
CA LEU A 120 1.98 -8.49 -14.23
C LEU A 120 2.25 -7.05 -13.84
N ILE A 121 3.43 -6.55 -14.16
CA ILE A 121 3.81 -5.19 -13.81
C ILE A 121 4.20 -4.39 -15.05
N THR A 122 3.75 -3.13 -15.11
CA THR A 122 4.23 -2.19 -16.13
C THR A 122 5.55 -1.60 -15.69
N LEU A 123 6.51 -1.55 -16.59
CA LEU A 123 7.84 -1.00 -16.35
C LEU A 123 7.91 0.46 -16.79
N LYS A 124 8.72 1.27 -16.10
CA LYS A 124 9.04 2.65 -16.51
C LYS A 124 9.89 2.65 -17.79
N ASP A 125 10.88 1.78 -17.83
CA ASP A 125 11.83 1.59 -18.91
C ASP A 125 12.38 0.16 -18.88
N GLY A 126 13.25 -0.17 -19.86
CA GLY A 126 13.84 -1.51 -19.95
C GLY A 126 14.82 -1.85 -18.81
N ALA A 127 15.48 -0.84 -18.20
CA ALA A 127 16.42 -1.05 -17.10
C ALA A 127 15.72 -1.48 -15.83
N MET A 128 14.46 -1.09 -15.64
CA MET A 128 13.67 -1.45 -14.47
C MET A 128 13.49 -2.98 -14.32
N ALA A 129 13.50 -3.75 -15.40
CA ALA A 129 13.41 -5.21 -15.32
C ALA A 129 14.58 -5.82 -14.53
N GLN A 130 15.79 -5.33 -14.75
CA GLN A 130 16.97 -5.72 -13.98
C GLN A 130 16.86 -5.28 -12.51
N THR A 131 16.37 -4.07 -12.25
CA THR A 131 16.17 -3.58 -10.88
C THR A 131 15.17 -4.45 -10.12
N VAL A 132 14.10 -4.89 -10.76
CA VAL A 132 13.13 -5.85 -10.18
C VAL A 132 13.81 -7.18 -9.87
N ALA A 133 14.63 -7.72 -10.77
CA ALA A 133 15.37 -8.96 -10.54
C ALA A 133 16.30 -8.85 -9.32
N GLN A 134 17.05 -7.75 -9.23
CA GLN A 134 17.93 -7.47 -8.08
C GLN A 134 17.14 -7.36 -6.78
N TYR A 135 15.99 -6.68 -6.80
CA TYR A 135 15.11 -6.57 -5.64
C TYR A 135 14.60 -7.95 -5.18
N LEU A 136 14.13 -8.79 -6.10
CA LEU A 136 13.67 -10.13 -5.77
C LEU A 136 14.77 -10.98 -5.12
N CYS A 137 16.01 -10.87 -5.62
CA CYS A 137 17.17 -11.51 -4.98
C CYS A 137 17.41 -10.96 -3.57
N ALA A 138 17.36 -9.64 -3.40
CA ALA A 138 17.62 -8.99 -2.11
C ALA A 138 16.58 -9.37 -1.03
N VAL A 139 15.32 -9.64 -1.43
CA VAL A 139 14.24 -10.02 -0.51
C VAL A 139 14.00 -11.54 -0.44
N GLY A 140 14.91 -12.37 -0.98
CA GLY A 140 14.91 -13.82 -0.84
C GLY A 140 14.00 -14.57 -1.81
N PHE A 141 13.69 -13.97 -2.96
CA PHE A 141 12.92 -14.57 -4.07
C PHE A 141 13.76 -14.73 -5.34
N ASP A 142 15.03 -15.09 -5.17
CA ASP A 142 16.07 -15.16 -6.19
C ASP A 142 15.77 -16.14 -7.34
N ARG A 143 15.01 -17.21 -7.07
CA ARG A 143 14.62 -18.21 -8.06
C ARG A 143 13.34 -17.87 -8.82
N SER A 144 12.76 -16.70 -8.60
CA SER A 144 11.55 -16.27 -9.31
C SER A 144 11.74 -16.26 -10.82
N GLU A 145 10.72 -16.74 -11.54
CA GLU A 145 10.70 -16.66 -12.99
C GLU A 145 10.23 -15.28 -13.44
N LEU A 146 10.96 -14.70 -14.37
CA LEU A 146 10.72 -13.40 -14.96
C LEU A 146 10.53 -13.55 -16.46
N THR A 147 9.40 -13.06 -16.98
CA THR A 147 9.17 -12.98 -18.42
C THR A 147 8.99 -11.52 -18.81
N VAL A 148 9.91 -11.01 -19.61
CA VAL A 148 9.83 -9.67 -20.20
C VAL A 148 9.00 -9.75 -21.48
N LEU A 149 7.96 -8.91 -21.55
CA LEU A 149 7.04 -8.84 -22.69
C LEU A 149 7.15 -7.43 -23.29
N GLU A 150 7.75 -7.37 -24.47
CA GLU A 150 8.08 -6.13 -25.16
C GLU A 150 7.12 -5.90 -26.32
N ARG A 151 6.63 -4.67 -26.49
CA ARG A 151 5.85 -4.21 -27.65
C ARG A 151 4.70 -5.13 -28.05
N LEU A 152 3.98 -5.67 -27.03
CA LEU A 152 2.89 -6.61 -27.21
C LEU A 152 1.83 -6.13 -28.21
N GLY A 153 1.33 -7.05 -29.01
CA GLY A 153 0.29 -6.80 -30.02
C GLY A 153 0.80 -6.11 -31.29
N GLY A 154 2.10 -5.85 -31.40
CA GLY A 154 2.73 -5.25 -32.57
C GLY A 154 3.64 -6.18 -33.35
N PRO A 155 4.11 -5.77 -34.56
CA PRO A 155 4.99 -6.59 -35.41
C PRO A 155 6.38 -6.83 -34.80
N HIS A 156 6.75 -6.06 -33.79
CA HIS A 156 8.02 -6.17 -33.08
C HIS A 156 7.86 -6.76 -31.67
N GLN A 157 6.78 -7.51 -31.44
CA GLN A 157 6.55 -8.19 -30.16
C GLN A 157 7.70 -9.17 -29.87
N LYS A 158 8.17 -9.12 -28.61
CA LYS A 158 9.23 -10.00 -28.14
C LYS A 158 8.94 -10.47 -26.71
N ILE A 159 9.09 -11.76 -26.47
CA ILE A 159 8.84 -12.37 -25.17
C ILE A 159 10.09 -13.18 -24.80
N ARG A 160 10.67 -12.86 -23.64
CA ARG A 160 11.91 -13.48 -23.17
C ARG A 160 11.81 -13.82 -21.69
N SER A 161 12.20 -15.01 -21.31
CA SER A 161 12.14 -15.47 -19.93
C SER A 161 13.53 -15.74 -19.37
N THR A 162 13.68 -15.48 -18.06
CA THR A 162 14.88 -15.76 -17.27
C THR A 162 14.51 -15.88 -15.81
N ARG A 163 15.45 -16.28 -14.96
CA ARG A 163 15.27 -16.22 -13.49
C ARG A 163 15.86 -14.94 -12.92
N ALA A 164 15.38 -14.51 -11.75
CA ALA A 164 15.86 -13.31 -11.11
C ALA A 164 17.38 -13.36 -10.81
N ASP A 165 17.88 -14.49 -10.28
CA ASP A 165 19.32 -14.72 -9.99
C ASP A 165 20.22 -14.84 -11.23
N ARG A 166 19.62 -14.95 -12.41
CA ARG A 166 20.33 -15.11 -13.69
C ARG A 166 19.90 -14.09 -14.72
N PHE A 167 19.39 -12.95 -14.25
CA PHE A 167 18.90 -11.92 -15.15
C PHE A 167 20.03 -11.35 -16.00
N ASN A 168 19.93 -11.58 -17.31
CA ASN A 168 20.94 -11.17 -18.31
C ASN A 168 20.29 -10.60 -19.58
N LEU A 169 19.02 -10.23 -19.52
CA LEU A 169 18.32 -9.68 -20.68
C LEU A 169 18.69 -8.23 -20.90
N GLU A 170 19.24 -7.95 -22.07
CA GLU A 170 19.67 -6.61 -22.49
C GLU A 170 18.75 -6.05 -23.56
N LYS A 171 18.88 -4.75 -23.82
CA LYS A 171 18.19 -4.01 -24.90
C LYS A 171 16.67 -4.26 -24.88
N ILE A 172 16.07 -4.12 -23.69
CA ILE A 172 14.62 -4.26 -23.51
C ILE A 172 13.93 -3.03 -24.09
N GLU A 173 13.08 -3.26 -25.09
CA GLU A 173 12.39 -2.20 -25.82
C GLU A 173 11.06 -1.83 -25.14
N HIS A 174 10.85 -0.53 -24.96
CA HIS A 174 9.60 -0.01 -24.39
C HIS A 174 8.52 0.17 -25.49
N PRO A 175 7.21 0.00 -25.18
CA PRO A 175 6.61 -0.36 -23.90
C PRO A 175 6.84 -1.82 -23.54
N ALA A 176 7.15 -2.06 -22.25
CA ALA A 176 7.43 -3.38 -21.74
C ALA A 176 6.65 -3.66 -20.45
N LEU A 177 6.23 -4.91 -20.28
CA LEU A 177 5.74 -5.47 -19.03
C LEU A 177 6.71 -6.53 -18.53
N LEU A 178 6.65 -6.78 -17.23
CA LEU A 178 7.31 -7.91 -16.62
C LEU A 178 6.25 -8.80 -15.95
N ALA A 179 6.24 -10.06 -16.36
CA ALA A 179 5.51 -11.11 -15.67
C ALA A 179 6.43 -11.77 -14.64
N ILE A 180 5.93 -11.96 -13.43
CA ILE A 180 6.67 -12.54 -12.31
C ILE A 180 5.88 -13.74 -11.79
N THR A 181 6.54 -14.91 -11.75
CA THR A 181 6.09 -16.05 -10.94
C THR A 181 7.07 -16.17 -9.77
N PRO A 182 6.69 -15.70 -8.58
CA PRO A 182 7.57 -15.74 -7.41
C PRO A 182 7.94 -17.17 -7.03
N SER A 183 9.22 -17.36 -6.68
CA SER A 183 9.68 -18.62 -6.11
C SER A 183 9.20 -18.82 -4.67
N ASP A 184 9.53 -19.95 -4.09
CA ASP A 184 9.51 -20.10 -2.63
C ASP A 184 10.48 -19.12 -2.00
N GLY A 185 10.03 -18.44 -0.95
CA GLY A 185 10.76 -17.36 -0.30
C GLY A 185 10.02 -16.83 0.94
N PRO A 186 10.57 -15.83 1.64
CA PRO A 186 10.02 -15.32 2.89
C PRO A 186 8.79 -14.43 2.65
N ALA A 187 7.67 -15.00 2.20
CA ALA A 187 6.42 -14.29 2.02
C ALA A 187 5.92 -13.65 3.32
N LEU A 188 5.22 -12.52 3.21
CA LEU A 188 4.56 -11.92 4.37
C LEU A 188 3.37 -12.78 4.81
N PRO A 189 3.14 -12.95 6.13
CA PRO A 189 1.97 -13.69 6.62
C PRO A 189 0.67 -13.00 6.21
N LEU A 190 -0.37 -13.80 5.95
CA LEU A 190 -1.71 -13.27 5.63
C LEU A 190 -2.49 -12.89 6.89
N ALA A 191 -2.28 -13.62 8.00
CA ALA A 191 -2.92 -13.36 9.27
C ALA A 191 -2.16 -12.32 10.08
N ASN A 192 -2.87 -11.54 10.89
CA ASN A 192 -2.29 -10.61 11.85
C ASN A 192 -1.41 -11.33 12.90
N GLY A 193 -0.47 -10.60 13.47
CA GLY A 193 0.53 -11.14 14.37
C GLY A 193 1.75 -11.67 13.60
N TRP A 194 2.32 -10.85 12.73
CA TRP A 194 3.55 -11.19 12.03
C TRP A 194 4.71 -11.41 13.01
N PRO A 195 5.74 -12.22 12.66
CA PRO A 195 6.95 -12.32 13.48
C PRO A 195 7.55 -10.95 13.78
N ASP A 196 8.00 -10.72 15.02
CA ASP A 196 8.60 -9.42 15.39
C ASP A 196 9.84 -9.11 14.54
N SER A 197 10.54 -10.14 14.05
CA SER A 197 11.70 -10.01 13.16
C SER A 197 11.41 -9.42 11.78
N VAL A 198 10.14 -9.29 11.40
CA VAL A 198 9.73 -8.61 10.15
C VAL A 198 9.93 -7.10 10.26
N PHE A 199 9.94 -6.57 11.49
CA PHE A 199 10.04 -5.14 11.76
C PHE A 199 11.41 -4.78 12.35
N SER A 200 12.02 -3.72 11.87
CA SER A 200 13.13 -3.07 12.56
C SER A 200 12.60 -2.37 13.82
N HIS A 201 13.18 -2.63 15.00
CA HIS A 201 12.77 -2.03 16.27
C HIS A 201 13.94 -1.92 17.27
N ASP A 202 13.81 -1.06 18.27
CA ASP A 202 14.78 -0.85 19.37
C ASP A 202 14.46 -1.64 20.65
N GLY A 203 13.61 -2.65 20.52
CA GLY A 203 13.03 -3.37 21.66
C GLY A 203 11.59 -2.90 21.99
N GLN A 204 11.24 -1.67 21.63
CA GLN A 204 9.89 -1.13 21.79
C GLN A 204 9.02 -1.55 20.59
N ILE A 205 8.34 -2.65 20.76
CA ILE A 205 7.39 -3.20 19.78
C ILE A 205 6.27 -3.92 20.53
N THR A 206 5.03 -3.71 20.11
CA THR A 206 3.91 -4.53 20.55
C THR A 206 4.17 -5.97 20.10
N LYS A 207 4.44 -6.85 21.05
CA LYS A 207 4.84 -8.25 20.78
C LYS A 207 3.78 -9.00 19.99
N ARG A 208 4.22 -9.93 19.13
CA ARG A 208 3.39 -10.69 18.19
C ARG A 208 2.02 -11.14 18.74
N PRO A 209 1.89 -11.84 19.91
CA PRO A 209 0.58 -12.27 20.40
C PRO A 209 -0.31 -11.10 20.79
N ILE A 210 0.27 -10.08 21.42
CA ILE A 210 -0.45 -8.86 21.84
C ILE A 210 -0.92 -8.08 20.62
N ARG A 211 -0.06 -7.97 19.59
CA ARG A 211 -0.39 -7.29 18.34
C ARG A 211 -1.57 -7.96 17.62
N ALA A 212 -1.59 -9.29 17.58
CA ALA A 212 -2.71 -10.03 17.00
C ALA A 212 -4.03 -9.76 17.73
N LEU A 213 -4.01 -9.77 19.08
CA LEU A 213 -5.19 -9.45 19.90
C LEU A 213 -5.61 -7.99 19.72
N THR A 214 -4.67 -7.06 19.71
CA THR A 214 -4.93 -5.63 19.49
C THR A 214 -5.59 -5.39 18.12
N LEU A 215 -5.08 -5.98 17.05
CA LEU A 215 -5.67 -5.84 15.71
C LEU A 215 -7.05 -6.49 15.61
N SER A 216 -7.25 -7.61 16.32
CA SER A 216 -8.58 -8.22 16.46
C SER A 216 -9.57 -7.28 17.15
N ALA A 217 -9.17 -6.61 18.23
CA ALA A 217 -10.01 -5.65 18.95
C ALA A 217 -10.28 -4.39 18.13
N LEU A 218 -9.28 -3.90 17.38
CA LEU A 218 -9.43 -2.78 16.44
C LEU A 218 -10.36 -3.11 15.27
N CYS A 219 -10.49 -4.39 14.89
CA CYS A 219 -11.45 -4.91 13.92
C CYS A 219 -11.48 -4.09 12.60
N PRO A 220 -10.38 -4.04 11.81
CA PRO A 220 -10.31 -3.24 10.59
C PRO A 220 -11.40 -3.62 9.58
N LYS A 221 -12.00 -2.61 8.95
CA LYS A 221 -13.00 -2.77 7.88
C LYS A 221 -12.57 -1.97 6.65
N PRO A 222 -12.90 -2.39 5.45
CA PRO A 222 -12.57 -1.64 4.23
C PRO A 222 -12.94 -0.17 4.34
N GLY A 223 -12.00 0.71 4.00
CA GLY A 223 -12.17 2.16 4.05
C GLY A 223 -11.91 2.81 5.41
N ASP A 224 -11.63 2.03 6.46
CA ASP A 224 -11.36 2.59 7.80
C ASP A 224 -10.03 3.36 7.87
N VAL A 225 -10.03 4.35 8.74
CA VAL A 225 -8.86 5.16 9.13
C VAL A 225 -8.45 4.82 10.55
N LEU A 226 -7.19 4.48 10.75
CA LEU A 226 -6.57 4.26 12.07
C LEU A 226 -5.76 5.48 12.51
N TRP A 227 -5.91 5.88 13.78
CA TRP A 227 -4.89 6.65 14.49
C TRP A 227 -4.12 5.72 15.43
N ASP A 228 -2.79 5.64 15.25
CA ASP A 228 -1.87 4.85 16.06
C ASP A 228 -1.03 5.82 16.90
N LEU A 229 -1.39 5.99 18.19
CA LEU A 229 -0.77 6.94 19.11
C LEU A 229 0.33 6.25 19.91
N GLY A 230 1.56 6.76 19.76
CA GLY A 230 2.77 6.13 20.29
C GLY A 230 3.23 4.95 19.44
N GLY A 231 3.43 5.20 18.14
CA GLY A 231 3.66 4.19 17.10
C GLY A 231 4.80 3.20 17.34
N GLY A 232 5.85 3.58 18.08
CA GLY A 232 6.99 2.73 18.42
C GLY A 232 7.74 2.21 17.18
N SER A 233 7.46 0.99 16.76
CA SER A 233 7.99 0.39 15.51
C SER A 233 7.06 0.51 14.31
N GLY A 234 5.84 1.04 14.50
CA GLY A 234 4.79 1.11 13.49
C GLY A 234 4.09 -0.22 13.20
N SER A 235 4.35 -1.26 13.98
CA SER A 235 3.92 -2.62 13.67
C SER A 235 2.38 -2.79 13.66
N ILE A 236 1.64 -2.06 14.50
CA ILE A 236 0.16 -2.05 14.48
C ILE A 236 -0.34 -1.40 13.19
N SER A 237 0.14 -0.18 12.88
CA SER A 237 -0.23 0.54 11.66
C SER A 237 0.08 -0.25 10.39
N LEU A 238 1.23 -0.93 10.34
CA LEU A 238 1.66 -1.69 9.17
C LEU A 238 0.82 -2.95 8.95
N GLU A 239 0.54 -3.73 10.00
CA GLU A 239 -0.35 -4.89 9.86
C GLU A 239 -1.81 -4.47 9.63
N TRP A 240 -2.25 -3.32 10.18
CA TRP A 240 -3.53 -2.72 9.83
C TRP A 240 -3.63 -2.46 8.33
N LEU A 241 -2.66 -1.73 7.77
CA LEU A 241 -2.63 -1.44 6.34
C LEU A 241 -2.53 -2.69 5.47
N ALA A 242 -1.79 -3.71 5.91
CA ALA A 242 -1.64 -4.96 5.17
C ALA A 242 -2.94 -5.76 5.06
N SER A 243 -3.91 -5.52 5.94
CA SER A 243 -5.18 -6.25 5.97
C SER A 243 -6.08 -5.92 4.78
N ASP A 244 -6.06 -4.67 4.28
CA ASP A 244 -6.81 -4.27 3.07
C ASP A 244 -6.19 -3.01 2.43
N THR A 245 -6.28 -2.92 1.10
CA THR A 245 -5.71 -1.80 0.32
C THR A 245 -6.45 -0.49 0.49
N THR A 246 -7.70 -0.51 0.94
CA THR A 246 -8.54 0.68 1.17
C THR A 246 -8.32 1.32 2.54
N LEU A 247 -7.59 0.65 3.44
CA LEU A 247 -7.30 1.14 4.77
C LEU A 247 -6.28 2.29 4.74
N ALA A 248 -6.47 3.26 5.63
CA ALA A 248 -5.52 4.32 5.91
C ALA A 248 -5.05 4.26 7.37
N ALA A 249 -3.84 4.76 7.64
CA ALA A 249 -3.31 4.86 8.99
C ALA A 249 -2.45 6.11 9.16
N PHE A 250 -2.61 6.76 10.31
CA PHE A 250 -1.83 7.90 10.77
C PHE A 250 -1.11 7.47 12.06
N CYS A 251 0.20 7.32 11.97
CA CYS A 251 1.06 6.86 13.05
C CYS A 251 1.78 8.06 13.67
N ILE A 252 1.46 8.38 14.92
CA ILE A 252 2.01 9.52 15.66
C ILE A 252 3.09 8.99 16.62
N GLU A 253 4.32 9.46 16.46
CA GLU A 253 5.47 9.09 17.28
C GLU A 253 6.33 10.33 17.53
N GLN A 254 6.69 10.56 18.80
CA GLN A 254 7.49 11.73 19.17
C GLN A 254 8.99 11.56 18.95
N ASN A 255 9.49 10.33 19.06
CA ASN A 255 10.92 10.04 18.94
C ASN A 255 11.37 10.03 17.47
N PRO A 256 12.30 10.91 17.04
CA PRO A 256 12.71 11.02 15.64
C PRO A 256 13.36 9.74 15.09
N ASP A 257 14.12 9.00 15.93
CA ASP A 257 14.77 7.76 15.50
C ASP A 257 13.71 6.67 15.22
N ARG A 258 12.65 6.62 16.03
CA ARG A 258 11.53 5.71 15.81
C ARG A 258 10.72 6.12 14.58
N VAL A 259 10.47 7.41 14.37
CA VAL A 259 9.82 7.93 13.16
C VAL A 259 10.59 7.48 11.91
N SER A 260 11.91 7.64 11.90
CA SER A 260 12.76 7.19 10.79
C SER A 260 12.65 5.68 10.56
N ARG A 261 12.62 4.90 11.64
CA ARG A 261 12.48 3.44 11.62
C ARG A 261 11.09 3.00 11.11
N ILE A 262 10.02 3.67 11.55
CA ILE A 262 8.66 3.41 11.07
C ILE A 262 8.57 3.63 9.54
N LYS A 263 9.12 4.76 9.06
CA LYS A 263 9.17 5.07 7.61
C LYS A 263 9.95 4.01 6.84
N LYS A 264 11.08 3.55 7.37
CA LYS A 264 11.87 2.48 6.78
C LYS A 264 11.08 1.16 6.73
N ASN A 265 10.45 0.75 7.83
CA ASN A 265 9.60 -0.44 7.87
C ASN A 265 8.47 -0.35 6.84
N ALA A 266 7.80 0.81 6.75
CA ALA A 266 6.72 1.03 5.79
C ALA A 266 7.20 0.89 4.34
N GLN A 267 8.36 1.44 4.01
CA GLN A 267 8.97 1.31 2.70
C GLN A 267 9.35 -0.13 2.39
N GLU A 268 10.15 -0.79 3.25
CA GLU A 268 10.65 -2.16 3.03
C GLU A 268 9.52 -3.20 2.91
N LEU A 269 8.38 -2.96 3.58
CA LEU A 269 7.20 -3.82 3.53
C LEU A 269 6.23 -3.45 2.39
N GLY A 270 6.53 -2.42 1.60
CA GLY A 270 5.66 -1.96 0.52
C GLY A 270 4.33 -1.35 0.97
N LEU A 271 4.31 -0.84 2.19
CA LEU A 271 3.17 -0.20 2.85
C LEU A 271 3.42 1.32 3.01
N ASP A 272 4.05 1.92 2.01
CA ASP A 272 4.49 3.32 1.95
C ASP A 272 3.33 4.34 2.01
N ARG A 273 2.07 3.87 2.01
CA ARG A 273 0.88 4.71 2.25
C ARG A 273 0.65 5.02 3.74
N LEU A 274 1.50 4.53 4.65
CA LEU A 274 1.47 4.91 6.06
C LEU A 274 1.85 6.38 6.23
N HIS A 275 0.96 7.17 6.84
CA HIS A 275 1.26 8.56 7.23
C HIS A 275 1.95 8.58 8.59
N VAL A 276 3.25 8.87 8.60
CA VAL A 276 4.07 8.94 9.83
C VAL A 276 4.30 10.39 10.22
N ILE A 277 3.80 10.77 11.40
CA ILE A 277 3.83 12.13 11.92
C ILE A 277 4.74 12.18 13.16
N GLN A 278 5.78 13.01 13.09
CA GLN A 278 6.62 13.26 14.24
C GLN A 278 5.97 14.32 15.13
N ALA A 279 5.28 13.86 16.17
CA ALA A 279 4.59 14.74 17.11
C ALA A 279 4.25 14.00 18.41
N GLN A 280 3.80 14.76 19.39
CA GLN A 280 3.16 14.24 20.58
C GLN A 280 1.63 14.42 20.46
N ALA A 281 0.86 13.40 20.79
CA ALA A 281 -0.58 13.53 20.93
C ALA A 281 -0.90 14.24 22.29
N PRO A 282 -1.96 15.10 22.35
CA PRO A 282 -3.04 15.24 21.38
C PRO A 282 -2.91 16.41 20.39
N GLU A 283 -1.83 17.20 20.42
CA GLU A 283 -1.75 18.54 19.79
C GLU A 283 -2.02 18.53 18.27
N THR A 284 -1.68 17.43 17.59
CA THR A 284 -1.77 17.32 16.12
C THR A 284 -3.03 16.61 15.61
N LEU A 285 -3.91 16.15 16.50
CA LEU A 285 -5.02 15.27 16.10
C LEU A 285 -6.13 15.99 15.33
N HIS A 286 -6.31 17.29 15.54
CA HIS A 286 -7.39 18.07 14.92
C HIS A 286 -7.19 18.34 13.43
N ASP A 287 -5.96 18.21 12.92
CA ASP A 287 -5.66 18.40 11.51
C ASP A 287 -5.75 17.09 10.69
N LEU A 288 -6.03 15.98 11.35
CA LEU A 288 -6.09 14.67 10.72
C LEU A 288 -7.51 14.30 10.27
N PRO A 289 -7.65 13.49 9.22
CA PRO A 289 -8.94 12.87 8.91
C PRO A 289 -9.48 12.11 10.13
N LEU A 290 -10.78 12.26 10.41
CA LEU A 290 -11.42 11.59 11.54
C LEU A 290 -11.24 10.06 11.44
N PRO A 291 -10.88 9.39 12.55
CA PRO A 291 -10.60 7.97 12.54
C PRO A 291 -11.87 7.13 12.76
N ASN A 292 -11.83 5.89 12.27
CA ASN A 292 -12.80 4.85 12.61
C ASN A 292 -12.29 3.98 13.77
N ALA A 293 -10.95 3.98 13.98
CA ALA A 293 -10.30 3.28 15.05
C ALA A 293 -9.10 4.06 15.59
N VAL A 294 -8.89 3.98 16.90
CA VAL A 294 -7.74 4.59 17.59
C VAL A 294 -7.05 3.51 18.44
N PHE A 295 -5.74 3.42 18.31
CA PHE A 295 -4.89 2.60 19.16
C PHE A 295 -3.98 3.48 20.00
N ILE A 296 -3.85 3.18 21.29
CA ILE A 296 -2.88 3.79 22.19
C ILE A 296 -1.95 2.71 22.70
N GLY A 297 -0.72 2.69 22.14
CA GLY A 297 0.34 1.73 22.50
C GLY A 297 1.33 2.25 23.52
N GLY A 298 1.34 3.56 23.75
CA GLY A 298 2.23 4.24 24.69
C GLY A 298 1.81 5.69 24.92
N GLY A 299 2.25 6.27 26.04
CA GLY A 299 1.92 7.65 26.37
C GLY A 299 0.46 7.89 26.80
N ILE A 300 -0.24 6.84 27.22
CA ILE A 300 -1.61 6.98 27.72
C ILE A 300 -1.66 7.88 28.96
N SER A 301 -2.59 8.82 28.98
CA SER A 301 -2.83 9.71 30.10
C SER A 301 -4.32 10.08 30.18
N ASP A 302 -4.74 10.52 31.34
CA ASP A 302 -6.11 10.97 31.57
C ASP A 302 -6.46 12.15 30.64
N ALA A 303 -5.55 13.11 30.49
CA ALA A 303 -5.72 14.26 29.60
C ALA A 303 -5.89 13.85 28.13
N LEU A 304 -5.13 12.84 27.66
CA LEU A 304 -5.26 12.30 26.31
C LEU A 304 -6.63 11.65 26.11
N LEU A 305 -7.06 10.80 27.05
CA LEU A 305 -8.37 10.12 26.97
C LEU A 305 -9.53 11.13 26.99
N HIS A 306 -9.50 12.15 27.87
CA HIS A 306 -10.49 13.22 27.86
C HIS A 306 -10.53 13.99 26.53
N THR A 307 -9.37 14.25 25.94
CA THR A 307 -9.30 14.93 24.64
C THR A 307 -9.91 14.06 23.54
N LEU A 308 -9.54 12.79 23.47
CA LEU A 308 -10.09 11.84 22.49
C LEU A 308 -11.60 11.72 22.63
N TRP A 309 -12.11 11.59 23.87
CA TRP A 309 -13.56 11.50 24.13
C TRP A 309 -14.35 12.70 23.62
N ARG A 310 -13.72 13.89 23.58
CA ARG A 310 -14.34 15.13 23.09
C ARG A 310 -14.31 15.27 21.57
N ILE A 311 -13.27 14.74 20.90
CA ILE A 311 -13.05 15.00 19.47
C ILE A 311 -13.42 13.83 18.56
N LEU A 312 -13.47 12.61 19.09
CA LEU A 312 -13.74 11.42 18.28
C LEU A 312 -15.24 11.32 17.95
N PRO A 313 -15.55 10.87 16.71
CA PRO A 313 -16.93 10.56 16.34
C PRO A 313 -17.52 9.41 17.17
N ALA A 314 -18.85 9.41 17.32
CA ALA A 314 -19.55 8.25 17.84
C ALA A 314 -19.20 6.98 17.02
N ASP A 315 -19.26 5.82 17.68
CA ASP A 315 -18.88 4.51 17.13
C ASP A 315 -17.39 4.32 16.80
N THR A 316 -16.52 5.30 17.08
CA THR A 316 -15.06 5.11 16.94
C THR A 316 -14.61 4.00 17.91
N ARG A 317 -13.87 3.02 17.39
CA ARG A 317 -13.26 1.95 18.19
C ARG A 317 -11.98 2.46 18.84
N LEU A 318 -11.91 2.39 20.17
CA LEU A 318 -10.71 2.74 20.93
C LEU A 318 -10.13 1.47 21.56
N VAL A 319 -8.84 1.24 21.37
CA VAL A 319 -8.10 0.15 22.00
C VAL A 319 -6.85 0.72 22.67
N CYS A 320 -6.69 0.46 23.96
CA CYS A 320 -5.57 0.92 24.76
C CYS A 320 -4.86 -0.28 25.40
N ASN A 321 -3.53 -0.31 25.34
CA ASN A 321 -2.72 -1.31 26.04
C ASN A 321 -1.92 -0.65 27.17
N GLY A 322 -2.10 -1.12 28.40
CA GLY A 322 -1.33 -0.72 29.58
C GLY A 322 -0.42 -1.85 30.08
N VAL A 323 0.82 -1.53 30.42
CA VAL A 323 1.83 -2.47 30.94
C VAL A 323 2.24 -2.11 32.35
N THR A 324 2.07 -0.84 32.77
CA THR A 324 2.42 -0.35 34.10
C THR A 324 1.21 -0.32 35.02
N LEU A 325 1.41 -0.39 36.32
CA LEU A 325 0.33 -0.30 37.31
C LEU A 325 -0.45 1.02 37.22
N GLU A 326 0.22 2.11 36.88
CA GLU A 326 -0.41 3.41 36.68
C GLU A 326 -1.35 3.39 35.45
N ALA A 327 -0.91 2.77 34.36
CA ALA A 327 -1.74 2.58 33.17
C ALA A 327 -2.91 1.63 33.45
N GLU A 328 -2.69 0.53 34.17
CA GLU A 328 -3.77 -0.39 34.59
C GLU A 328 -4.82 0.34 35.42
N ALA A 329 -4.41 1.10 36.46
CA ALA A 329 -5.32 1.85 37.30
C ALA A 329 -6.14 2.88 36.49
N LEU A 330 -5.50 3.59 35.56
CA LEU A 330 -6.17 4.54 34.67
C LEU A 330 -7.22 3.83 33.80
N LEU A 331 -6.86 2.72 33.14
CA LEU A 331 -7.78 2.01 32.25
C LEU A 331 -8.97 1.38 33.00
N ILE A 332 -8.76 0.88 34.22
CA ILE A 332 -9.84 0.36 35.09
C ILE A 332 -10.83 1.47 35.44
N ASN A 333 -10.34 2.66 35.80
CA ASN A 333 -11.20 3.80 36.13
C ASN A 333 -12.04 4.23 34.91
N TRP A 334 -11.39 4.38 33.76
CA TRP A 334 -12.08 4.76 32.52
C TRP A 334 -13.11 3.73 32.09
N GLN A 335 -12.77 2.43 32.20
CA GLN A 335 -13.73 1.36 31.91
C GLN A 335 -14.95 1.42 32.84
N SER A 336 -14.74 1.70 34.12
CA SER A 336 -15.85 1.80 35.08
C SER A 336 -16.81 2.95 34.76
N GLU A 337 -16.32 4.03 34.16
CA GLU A 337 -17.13 5.19 33.76
C GLU A 337 -17.74 5.07 32.37
N LYS A 338 -16.98 4.52 31.42
CA LYS A 338 -17.31 4.53 30.00
C LYS A 338 -17.73 3.17 29.45
N GLY A 339 -17.59 2.12 30.26
CA GLY A 339 -17.86 0.73 29.81
C GLY A 339 -16.79 0.20 28.90
N GLY A 340 -17.17 -0.76 28.07
CA GLY A 340 -16.24 -1.50 27.23
C GLY A 340 -15.69 -2.74 27.92
N GLU A 341 -14.76 -3.42 27.27
CA GLU A 341 -14.15 -4.67 27.71
C GLU A 341 -12.74 -4.44 28.25
N LEU A 342 -12.42 -5.05 29.39
CA LEU A 342 -11.07 -5.19 29.90
C LEU A 342 -10.60 -6.63 29.72
N LEU A 343 -9.49 -6.81 29.02
CA LEU A 343 -8.83 -8.08 28.82
C LEU A 343 -7.44 -8.04 29.45
N ARG A 344 -7.18 -8.86 30.48
CA ARG A 344 -5.85 -9.06 31.04
C ARG A 344 -5.15 -10.20 30.30
N ILE A 345 -3.97 -9.93 29.74
CA ILE A 345 -3.22 -10.85 28.91
C ILE A 345 -1.93 -11.22 29.64
N GLU A 346 -1.79 -12.49 30.01
CA GLU A 346 -0.61 -13.05 30.65
C GLU A 346 0.04 -14.07 29.72
N LEU A 347 1.30 -13.86 29.39
CA LEU A 347 2.04 -14.71 28.48
C LEU A 347 3.30 -15.25 29.17
N SER A 348 3.56 -16.53 28.97
CA SER A 348 4.81 -17.16 29.38
C SER A 348 5.44 -17.87 28.21
N HIS A 349 6.74 -17.76 28.07
CA HIS A 349 7.53 -18.45 27.07
C HIS A 349 8.43 -19.49 27.71
N MET A 350 8.62 -20.61 27.03
CA MET A 350 9.63 -21.59 27.44
C MET A 350 11.00 -20.96 27.37
N ALA A 351 11.77 -21.12 28.43
CA ALA A 351 13.13 -20.62 28.54
C ALA A 351 14.04 -21.68 29.24
N PRO A 352 15.34 -21.65 29.00
CA PRO A 352 16.29 -22.47 29.75
C PRO A 352 16.24 -22.16 31.25
N LEU A 353 16.26 -23.20 32.06
CA LEU A 353 16.35 -23.14 33.53
C LEU A 353 17.41 -24.15 33.98
N GLY A 354 18.67 -23.69 34.04
CA GLY A 354 19.83 -24.56 34.19
C GLY A 354 19.92 -25.58 33.03
N SER A 355 20.02 -26.87 33.35
CA SER A 355 20.00 -27.95 32.34
C SER A 355 18.60 -28.37 31.88
N LYS A 356 17.56 -27.74 32.41
CA LYS A 356 16.14 -28.05 32.12
C LYS A 356 15.46 -26.86 31.44
N ARG A 357 14.14 -26.93 31.26
CA ARG A 357 13.28 -25.90 30.69
C ARG A 357 12.22 -25.48 31.69
N GLY A 358 11.88 -24.21 31.71
CA GLY A 358 10.85 -23.63 32.54
C GLY A 358 10.02 -22.60 31.80
N TRP A 359 9.01 -22.06 32.44
CA TRP A 359 8.22 -20.96 31.94
C TRP A 359 8.77 -19.63 32.46
N LYS A 360 9.04 -18.70 31.55
CA LYS A 360 9.40 -17.30 31.85
C LYS A 360 8.21 -16.44 31.53
N ALA A 361 7.59 -15.83 32.55
CA ALA A 361 6.48 -14.90 32.37
C ALA A 361 6.97 -13.57 31.81
N ASN A 362 6.17 -12.98 30.94
CA ASN A 362 6.26 -11.59 30.56
C ASN A 362 5.48 -10.71 31.54
N PHE A 363 5.70 -9.38 31.50
CA PHE A 363 4.81 -8.47 32.20
C PHE A 363 3.38 -8.62 31.64
N PRO A 364 2.35 -8.69 32.51
CA PRO A 364 0.96 -8.67 32.08
C PRO A 364 0.64 -7.42 31.28
N ILE A 365 -0.32 -7.52 30.39
CA ILE A 365 -0.85 -6.36 29.66
C ILE A 365 -2.34 -6.29 29.92
N LEU A 366 -2.81 -5.11 30.34
CA LEU A 366 -4.23 -4.81 30.37
C LEU A 366 -4.62 -4.13 29.07
N GLN A 367 -5.54 -4.72 28.33
CA GLN A 367 -6.14 -4.14 27.14
C GLN A 367 -7.56 -3.68 27.46
N TRP A 368 -7.83 -2.40 27.24
CA TRP A 368 -9.18 -1.86 27.27
C TRP A 368 -9.65 -1.56 25.86
N SER A 369 -10.81 -2.06 25.50
CA SER A 369 -11.45 -1.80 24.22
C SER A 369 -12.89 -1.30 24.42
N CYS A 370 -13.25 -0.23 23.72
CA CYS A 370 -14.60 0.34 23.77
C CYS A 370 -14.99 0.96 22.41
N ARG A 371 -16.25 1.36 22.32
CA ARG A 371 -16.78 2.25 21.29
C ARG A 371 -17.27 3.52 21.95
N LEU A 372 -16.96 4.66 21.35
CA LEU A 372 -17.40 5.96 21.85
C LEU A 372 -18.85 6.20 21.52
#